data_2e7808d578ac9e6decb7f85d64d4efc2
#
_entry.id   2e7808d578ac9e6decb7f85d64d4efc2
#
_cell.length_a   1.000
_cell.length_b   1.000
_cell.length_c   1.000
_cell.angle_alpha   90.00
_cell.angle_beta   90.00
_cell.angle_gamma   90.00
#
_symmetry.space_group_name_H-M   'P 1'
#
loop_
_entity.id
_entity.type
_entity.pdbx_description
1 polymer ?
#
loop_
_entity_poly.entity_id
_entity_poly.type
_entity_poly.pdbx_seq_one_letter_code
_entity_poly.pdbx_strand_id
1 'polypeptide(L)'
;MTLVAVSLGGFLLIALAYASRRILVQFVVAVVLAMALEPLVQALERRRLRRGTAVGIAFGLVGLLVVGFAYLLIPPLVDEVARFAHDVPSLLEKLTQGHGRLGFLERRFHVVERAREAIAKQGAANVVGKPLHVIGSLAGTGASLLAIAFLTLFVQLGGRRWFDAFLEIVPASSRERWRRGGSGVSRAVGGYVAGNLLISVIAGTVATLVLLAVGVPFAVPLGLVVAIFDLIPLVGATLATVIVGAVALTQGVTALVIVVAALVVYQQIENQVLQQIIYNRTVKLSPLAIAVSVAAGAEIGGVAGALLGIPAAGALKVVSGELLAWRRGEDPAKPPRQRAS
;
A
#
# COMPACT_ATOMS: atom_id res chain seq x y z
N MET A 1 20.59 -14.53 -40.81
CA MET A 1 19.12 -14.50 -40.66
C MET A 1 18.67 -14.82 -39.21
N THR A 2 19.27 -15.76 -38.52
CA THR A 2 18.89 -16.14 -37.11
C THR A 2 19.07 -14.99 -36.10
N LEU A 3 20.17 -14.22 -36.18
CA LEU A 3 20.40 -13.08 -35.25
C LEU A 3 19.36 -11.96 -35.43
N VAL A 4 18.98 -11.64 -36.66
CA VAL A 4 17.96 -10.62 -36.95
C VAL A 4 16.57 -11.09 -36.47
N ALA A 5 16.24 -12.37 -36.66
CA ALA A 5 14.97 -12.92 -36.17
C ALA A 5 14.90 -12.94 -34.63
N VAL A 6 15.99 -13.26 -33.94
CA VAL A 6 16.08 -13.24 -32.46
C VAL A 6 15.99 -11.81 -31.92
N SER A 7 16.69 -10.83 -32.56
CA SER A 7 16.63 -9.43 -32.15
C SER A 7 15.24 -8.81 -32.39
N LEU A 8 14.62 -9.14 -33.55
CA LEU A 8 13.25 -8.69 -33.86
C LEU A 8 12.22 -9.30 -32.89
N GLY A 9 12.35 -10.60 -32.58
CA GLY A 9 11.50 -11.30 -31.59
C GLY A 9 11.66 -10.70 -30.19
N GLY A 10 12.90 -10.42 -29.77
CA GLY A 10 13.18 -9.75 -28.51
C GLY A 10 12.58 -8.34 -28.43
N PHE A 11 12.74 -7.54 -29.50
CA PHE A 11 12.14 -6.21 -29.57
C PHE A 11 10.60 -6.27 -29.51
N LEU A 12 9.99 -7.21 -30.22
CA LEU A 12 8.53 -7.39 -30.23
C LEU A 12 8.00 -7.79 -28.83
N LEU A 13 8.72 -8.67 -28.14
CA LEU A 13 8.38 -9.08 -26.77
C LEU A 13 8.48 -7.88 -25.80
N ILE A 14 9.53 -7.08 -25.89
CA ILE A 14 9.71 -5.88 -25.06
C ILE A 14 8.63 -4.86 -25.37
N ALA A 15 8.33 -4.61 -26.64
CA ALA A 15 7.27 -3.70 -27.07
C ALA A 15 5.90 -4.16 -26.59
N LEU A 16 5.59 -5.46 -26.66
CA LEU A 16 4.36 -6.05 -26.17
C LEU A 16 4.25 -5.95 -24.64
N ALA A 17 5.34 -6.25 -23.93
CA ALA A 17 5.41 -6.10 -22.48
C ALA A 17 5.19 -4.65 -22.04
N TYR A 18 5.79 -3.70 -22.76
CA TYR A 18 5.59 -2.27 -22.48
C TYR A 18 4.16 -1.82 -22.79
N ALA A 19 3.58 -2.24 -23.91
CA ALA A 19 2.19 -1.96 -24.25
C ALA A 19 1.21 -2.56 -23.24
N SER A 20 1.53 -3.75 -22.72
CA SER A 20 0.71 -4.48 -21.74
C SER A 20 1.05 -4.15 -20.28
N ARG A 21 1.96 -3.20 -20.00
CA ARG A 21 2.47 -2.91 -18.64
C ARG A 21 1.35 -2.71 -17.61
N ARG A 22 0.25 -2.06 -17.98
CA ARG A 22 -0.89 -1.82 -17.10
C ARG A 22 -1.55 -3.13 -16.67
N ILE A 23 -1.75 -4.05 -17.61
CA ILE A 23 -2.35 -5.37 -17.34
C ILE A 23 -1.38 -6.21 -16.51
N LEU A 24 -0.08 -6.17 -16.82
CA LEU A 24 0.95 -6.88 -16.05
C LEU A 24 1.01 -6.39 -14.61
N VAL A 25 0.97 -5.08 -14.38
CA VAL A 25 0.90 -4.50 -13.03
C VAL A 25 -0.37 -4.98 -12.30
N GLN A 26 -1.54 -4.89 -12.95
CA GLN A 26 -2.80 -5.36 -12.36
C GLN A 26 -2.74 -6.86 -12.02
N PHE A 27 -2.12 -7.68 -12.88
CA PHE A 27 -1.95 -9.10 -12.63
C PHE A 27 -1.01 -9.37 -11.44
N VAL A 28 0.13 -8.65 -11.35
CA VAL A 28 1.05 -8.76 -10.20
C VAL A 28 0.34 -8.33 -8.92
N VAL A 29 -0.41 -7.21 -8.94
CA VAL A 29 -1.26 -6.78 -7.81
C VAL A 29 -2.21 -7.91 -7.41
N ALA A 30 -2.91 -8.50 -8.37
CA ALA A 30 -3.86 -9.58 -8.12
C ALA A 30 -3.20 -10.82 -7.49
N VAL A 31 -2.02 -11.21 -7.97
CA VAL A 31 -1.25 -12.33 -7.39
C VAL A 31 -0.84 -12.05 -5.95
N VAL A 32 -0.34 -10.83 -5.68
CA VAL A 32 0.05 -10.43 -4.31
C VAL A 32 -1.18 -10.39 -3.38
N LEU A 33 -2.30 -9.82 -3.83
CA LEU A 33 -3.54 -9.82 -3.06
C LEU A 33 -4.07 -11.24 -2.82
N ALA A 34 -3.96 -12.14 -3.82
CA ALA A 34 -4.32 -13.55 -3.63
C ALA A 34 -3.43 -14.21 -2.55
N MET A 35 -2.11 -13.98 -2.59
CA MET A 35 -1.21 -14.47 -1.55
C MET A 35 -1.50 -13.86 -0.16
N ALA A 36 -1.92 -12.60 -0.12
CA ALA A 36 -2.32 -11.92 1.11
C ALA A 36 -3.60 -12.50 1.73
N LEU A 37 -4.55 -12.89 0.88
CA LEU A 37 -5.82 -13.50 1.30
C LEU A 37 -5.70 -15.00 1.60
N GLU A 38 -4.65 -15.66 1.12
CA GLU A 38 -4.46 -17.11 1.28
C GLU A 38 -4.52 -17.58 2.75
N PRO A 39 -3.92 -16.87 3.75
CA PRO A 39 -4.05 -17.27 5.16
C PRO A 39 -5.50 -17.26 5.65
N LEU A 40 -6.30 -16.27 5.23
CA LEU A 40 -7.72 -16.17 5.57
C LEU A 40 -8.53 -17.31 4.94
N VAL A 41 -8.29 -17.59 3.65
CA VAL A 41 -8.92 -18.69 2.92
C VAL A 41 -8.55 -20.03 3.57
N GLN A 42 -7.27 -20.26 3.91
CA GLN A 42 -6.83 -21.47 4.60
C GLN A 42 -7.47 -21.62 5.99
N ALA A 43 -7.64 -20.53 6.74
CA ALA A 43 -8.32 -20.55 8.03
C ALA A 43 -9.79 -21.00 7.90
N LEU A 44 -10.46 -20.56 6.82
CA LEU A 44 -11.82 -20.99 6.49
C LEU A 44 -11.88 -22.44 5.99
N GLU A 45 -10.91 -22.88 5.15
CA GLU A 45 -10.78 -24.26 4.71
C GLU A 45 -10.58 -25.22 5.90
N ARG A 46 -9.79 -24.83 6.92
CA ARG A 46 -9.62 -25.61 8.17
C ARG A 46 -10.92 -25.83 8.93
N ARG A 47 -11.94 -24.98 8.72
CA ARG A 47 -13.29 -25.15 9.25
C ARG A 47 -14.18 -26.02 8.36
N ARG A 48 -13.59 -26.88 7.49
CA ARG A 48 -14.25 -27.82 6.57
C ARG A 48 -15.07 -27.15 5.45
N LEU A 49 -14.82 -25.88 5.16
CA LEU A 49 -15.43 -25.22 4.01
C LEU A 49 -14.73 -25.66 2.71
N ARG A 50 -15.51 -25.80 1.63
CA ARG A 50 -14.95 -26.03 0.29
C ARG A 50 -14.18 -24.77 -0.16
N ARG A 51 -13.08 -24.96 -0.92
CA ARG A 51 -12.24 -23.82 -1.37
C ARG A 51 -13.04 -22.69 -2.01
N GLY A 52 -13.99 -23.01 -2.91
CA GLY A 52 -14.81 -21.99 -3.57
C GLY A 52 -15.63 -21.17 -2.58
N THR A 53 -16.24 -21.82 -1.57
CA THR A 53 -17.01 -21.11 -0.51
C THR A 53 -16.10 -20.31 0.41
N ALA A 54 -14.92 -20.83 0.75
CA ALA A 54 -13.92 -20.12 1.58
C ALA A 54 -13.42 -18.85 0.86
N VAL A 55 -13.13 -18.95 -0.43
CA VAL A 55 -12.75 -17.80 -1.26
C VAL A 55 -13.89 -16.80 -1.36
N GLY A 56 -15.14 -17.26 -1.63
CA GLY A 56 -16.31 -16.39 -1.69
C GLY A 56 -16.55 -15.62 -0.40
N ILE A 57 -16.43 -16.28 0.76
CA ILE A 57 -16.57 -15.64 2.08
C ILE A 57 -15.43 -14.63 2.30
N ALA A 58 -14.17 -14.99 1.99
CA ALA A 58 -13.03 -14.08 2.15
C ALA A 58 -13.21 -12.82 1.29
N PHE A 59 -13.61 -12.96 0.03
CA PHE A 59 -13.91 -11.83 -0.85
C PHE A 59 -15.11 -11.01 -0.39
N GLY A 60 -16.19 -11.67 0.04
CA GLY A 60 -17.36 -11.01 0.60
C GLY A 60 -17.04 -10.19 1.84
N LEU A 61 -16.20 -10.73 2.74
CA LEU A 61 -15.72 -10.02 3.93
C LEU A 61 -14.89 -8.79 3.58
N VAL A 62 -13.91 -8.95 2.66
CA VAL A 62 -13.08 -7.83 2.21
C VAL A 62 -13.93 -6.79 1.47
N GLY A 63 -14.85 -7.21 0.61
CA GLY A 63 -15.78 -6.32 -0.08
C GLY A 63 -16.66 -5.54 0.90
N LEU A 64 -17.21 -6.21 1.90
CA LEU A 64 -18.02 -5.60 2.96
C LEU A 64 -17.19 -4.58 3.78
N LEU A 65 -15.94 -4.93 4.10
CA LEU A 65 -15.02 -4.01 4.79
C LEU A 65 -14.74 -2.77 3.92
N VAL A 66 -14.42 -2.95 2.64
CA VAL A 66 -14.12 -1.83 1.73
C VAL A 66 -15.35 -0.93 1.53
N VAL A 67 -16.54 -1.50 1.30
CA VAL A 67 -17.78 -0.74 1.12
C VAL A 67 -18.21 -0.05 2.42
N GLY A 68 -18.15 -0.77 3.54
CA GLY A 68 -18.47 -0.21 4.87
C GLY A 68 -17.52 0.93 5.23
N PHE A 69 -16.24 0.76 4.91
CA PHE A 69 -15.20 1.74 5.08
C PHE A 69 -15.43 2.99 4.21
N ALA A 70 -15.72 2.78 2.94
CA ALA A 70 -16.04 3.88 2.01
C ALA A 70 -17.27 4.67 2.49
N TYR A 71 -18.32 3.96 2.93
CA TYR A 71 -19.54 4.57 3.44
C TYR A 71 -19.30 5.38 4.73
N LEU A 72 -18.46 4.89 5.60
CA LEU A 72 -18.13 5.56 6.87
C LEU A 72 -17.19 6.77 6.66
N LEU A 73 -16.31 6.71 5.65
CA LEU A 73 -15.23 7.67 5.45
C LEU A 73 -15.60 8.78 4.48
N ILE A 74 -16.22 8.45 3.35
CA ILE A 74 -16.41 9.41 2.26
C ILE A 74 -17.29 10.60 2.66
N PRO A 75 -18.47 10.42 3.29
CA PRO A 75 -19.32 11.54 3.65
C PRO A 75 -18.63 12.54 4.59
N PRO A 76 -18.10 12.14 5.76
CA PRO A 76 -17.48 13.10 6.67
C PRO A 76 -16.21 13.75 6.08
N LEU A 77 -15.46 13.02 5.21
CA LEU A 77 -14.29 13.61 4.55
C LEU A 77 -14.69 14.69 3.55
N VAL A 78 -15.73 14.47 2.76
CA VAL A 78 -16.25 15.43 1.79
C VAL A 78 -16.77 16.68 2.52
N ASP A 79 -17.52 16.49 3.60
CA ASP A 79 -18.07 17.59 4.40
C ASP A 79 -16.95 18.40 5.06
N GLU A 80 -15.90 17.73 5.58
CA GLU A 80 -14.79 18.41 6.24
C GLU A 80 -13.90 19.16 5.24
N VAL A 81 -13.60 18.56 4.09
CA VAL A 81 -12.86 19.25 3.02
C VAL A 81 -13.64 20.47 2.54
N ALA A 82 -14.96 20.39 2.41
CA ALA A 82 -15.80 21.51 2.04
C ALA A 82 -15.79 22.62 3.10
N ARG A 83 -15.92 22.27 4.40
CA ARG A 83 -15.81 23.22 5.52
C ARG A 83 -14.43 23.85 5.59
N PHE A 84 -13.37 23.04 5.53
CA PHE A 84 -12.00 23.51 5.52
C PHE A 84 -11.75 24.50 4.37
N ALA A 85 -12.18 24.17 3.15
CA ALA A 85 -12.05 25.07 2.01
C ALA A 85 -12.80 26.41 2.21
N HIS A 86 -13.94 26.38 2.90
CA HIS A 86 -14.71 27.56 3.26
C HIS A 86 -14.03 28.39 4.37
N ASP A 87 -13.42 27.71 5.35
CA ASP A 87 -12.83 28.35 6.53
C ASP A 87 -11.38 28.80 6.35
N VAL A 88 -10.67 28.27 5.33
CA VAL A 88 -9.29 28.67 5.00
C VAL A 88 -9.12 30.20 4.91
N PRO A 89 -9.98 31.00 4.22
CA PRO A 89 -9.83 32.47 4.18
C PRO A 89 -9.89 33.11 5.57
N SER A 90 -10.81 32.68 6.42
CA SER A 90 -10.98 33.20 7.78
C SER A 90 -9.84 32.80 8.72
N LEU A 91 -9.29 31.58 8.55
CA LEU A 91 -8.11 31.08 9.27
C LEU A 91 -6.87 31.91 8.89
N LEU A 92 -6.70 32.18 7.59
CA LEU A 92 -5.62 33.01 7.09
C LEU A 92 -5.72 34.46 7.64
N GLU A 93 -6.93 35.04 7.71
CA GLU A 93 -7.15 36.35 8.32
C GLU A 93 -6.82 36.36 9.82
N LYS A 94 -7.23 35.33 10.58
CA LYS A 94 -6.91 35.18 12.00
C LYS A 94 -5.40 35.04 12.25
N LEU A 95 -4.69 34.34 11.37
CA LEU A 95 -3.24 34.17 11.45
C LEU A 95 -2.48 35.46 11.10
N THR A 96 -3.04 36.32 10.22
CA THR A 96 -2.44 37.61 9.82
C THR A 96 -2.76 38.75 10.75
N GLN A 97 -3.95 38.77 11.36
CA GLN A 97 -4.37 39.80 12.33
C GLN A 97 -3.82 39.61 13.74
N GLY A 98 -3.40 38.39 14.08
CA GLY A 98 -2.75 38.11 15.35
C GLY A 98 -1.32 38.62 15.40
N HIS A 99 -1.02 39.53 16.36
CA HIS A 99 0.32 40.05 16.68
C HIS A 99 1.26 38.94 17.23
N GLY A 100 1.25 37.75 16.65
CA GLY A 100 1.99 36.59 17.10
C GLY A 100 3.26 36.30 16.28
N ARG A 101 4.11 35.43 16.82
CA ARG A 101 5.41 34.97 16.29
C ARG A 101 5.38 34.46 14.82
N LEU A 102 4.21 34.25 14.22
CA LEU A 102 4.03 33.81 12.83
C LEU A 102 3.94 34.94 11.80
N GLY A 103 3.77 36.21 12.21
CA GLY A 103 3.81 37.37 11.30
C GLY A 103 5.15 37.59 10.60
N PHE A 104 6.21 36.94 11.08
CA PHE A 104 7.52 36.87 10.44
C PHE A 104 7.51 36.00 9.16
N LEU A 105 6.76 34.88 9.16
CA LEU A 105 6.65 33.97 8.01
C LEU A 105 5.91 34.66 6.84
N GLU A 106 4.86 35.43 7.14
CA GLU A 106 4.11 36.13 6.11
C GLU A 106 4.96 37.24 5.47
N ARG A 107 5.71 38.02 6.27
CA ARG A 107 6.60 39.09 5.76
C ARG A 107 7.75 38.57 4.90
N ARG A 108 8.16 37.29 5.06
CA ARG A 108 9.31 36.73 4.35
C ARG A 108 8.94 35.85 3.16
N PHE A 109 7.79 35.21 3.16
CA PHE A 109 7.44 34.20 2.18
C PHE A 109 6.16 34.46 1.38
N HIS A 110 5.39 35.51 1.72
CA HIS A 110 4.08 35.82 1.10
C HIS A 110 3.20 34.57 0.94
N VAL A 111 3.17 33.75 1.99
CA VAL A 111 2.53 32.43 1.97
C VAL A 111 1.03 32.54 1.76
N VAL A 112 0.40 33.57 2.37
CA VAL A 112 -1.04 33.82 2.26
C VAL A 112 -1.41 34.30 0.85
N GLU A 113 -0.60 35.18 0.28
CA GLU A 113 -0.84 35.71 -1.07
C GLU A 113 -0.66 34.63 -2.14
N ARG A 114 0.37 33.77 -2.01
CA ARG A 114 0.58 32.60 -2.88
C ARG A 114 -0.49 31.56 -2.71
N ALA A 115 -0.94 31.29 -1.47
CA ALA A 115 -2.05 30.39 -1.22
C ALA A 115 -3.36 30.91 -1.80
N ARG A 116 -3.66 32.21 -1.63
CA ARG A 116 -4.81 32.88 -2.26
C ARG A 116 -4.75 32.80 -3.79
N GLU A 117 -3.60 33.08 -4.39
CA GLU A 117 -3.42 32.96 -5.83
C GLU A 117 -3.55 31.53 -6.33
N ALA A 118 -3.02 30.55 -5.60
CA ALA A 118 -3.15 29.13 -5.94
C ALA A 118 -4.62 28.67 -5.86
N ILE A 119 -5.34 29.08 -4.81
CA ILE A 119 -6.77 28.79 -4.64
C ILE A 119 -7.60 29.54 -5.69
N ALA A 120 -7.28 30.80 -5.99
CA ALA A 120 -7.97 31.59 -7.01
C ALA A 120 -7.68 31.10 -8.44
N LYS A 121 -6.44 30.69 -8.74
CA LYS A 121 -6.05 30.15 -10.05
C LYS A 121 -6.57 28.73 -10.29
N GLN A 122 -6.71 27.92 -9.27
CA GLN A 122 -7.31 26.58 -9.39
C GLN A 122 -8.83 26.57 -9.19
N GLY A 123 -9.41 27.68 -8.72
CA GLY A 123 -10.84 27.92 -8.53
C GLY A 123 -11.52 26.83 -7.69
N ALA A 124 -12.16 27.20 -6.60
CA ALA A 124 -13.11 26.32 -5.90
C ALA A 124 -14.14 25.70 -6.87
N ALA A 125 -14.43 26.38 -7.98
CA ALA A 125 -15.26 25.92 -9.09
C ALA A 125 -14.67 24.72 -9.84
N ASN A 126 -13.34 24.51 -9.87
CA ASN A 126 -12.74 23.33 -10.53
C ASN A 126 -12.77 22.08 -9.65
N VAL A 127 -12.85 22.21 -8.33
CA VAL A 127 -13.00 21.08 -7.41
C VAL A 127 -14.47 20.62 -7.37
N VAL A 128 -15.43 21.57 -7.50
CA VAL A 128 -16.89 21.28 -7.45
C VAL A 128 -17.51 21.25 -8.87
N GLY A 129 -16.86 21.84 -9.87
CA GLY A 129 -17.46 22.15 -11.17
C GLY A 129 -17.32 21.12 -12.29
N LYS A 130 -16.69 19.95 -12.05
CA LYS A 130 -16.61 18.88 -13.06
C LYS A 130 -17.08 17.52 -12.53
N PRO A 131 -18.36 17.35 -12.18
CA PRO A 131 -18.87 16.04 -11.77
C PRO A 131 -18.65 14.99 -12.85
N LEU A 132 -18.69 15.34 -14.13
CA LEU A 132 -18.44 14.41 -15.27
C LEU A 132 -16.98 13.94 -15.36
N HIS A 133 -16.00 14.80 -15.05
CA HIS A 133 -14.59 14.37 -15.03
C HIS A 133 -14.25 13.49 -13.81
N VAL A 134 -14.85 13.79 -12.66
CA VAL A 134 -14.75 12.97 -11.45
C VAL A 134 -15.44 11.62 -11.67
N ILE A 135 -16.65 11.62 -12.25
CA ILE A 135 -17.37 10.38 -12.59
C ILE A 135 -16.59 9.54 -13.61
N GLY A 136 -15.98 10.15 -14.65
CA GLY A 136 -15.15 9.45 -15.62
C GLY A 136 -13.88 8.86 -15.02
N SER A 137 -13.22 9.59 -14.12
CA SER A 137 -12.04 9.09 -13.38
C SER A 137 -12.41 8.01 -12.37
N LEU A 138 -13.54 8.14 -11.69
CA LEU A 138 -14.08 7.12 -10.79
C LEU A 138 -14.49 5.86 -11.54
N ALA A 139 -15.11 5.99 -12.74
CA ALA A 139 -15.45 4.85 -13.58
C ALA A 139 -14.21 4.09 -14.06
N GLY A 140 -13.15 4.79 -14.49
CA GLY A 140 -11.87 4.19 -14.89
C GLY A 140 -11.13 3.51 -13.72
N THR A 141 -11.16 4.13 -12.54
CA THR A 141 -10.59 3.56 -11.31
C THR A 141 -11.41 2.36 -10.86
N GLY A 142 -12.75 2.47 -10.87
CA GLY A 142 -13.65 1.37 -10.54
C GLY A 142 -13.49 0.16 -11.45
N ALA A 143 -13.37 0.36 -12.76
CA ALA A 143 -13.09 -0.71 -13.71
C ALA A 143 -11.74 -1.40 -13.44
N SER A 144 -10.70 -0.62 -13.08
CA SER A 144 -9.40 -1.19 -12.71
C SER A 144 -9.46 -1.99 -11.41
N LEU A 145 -10.17 -1.51 -10.40
CA LEU A 145 -10.37 -2.23 -9.14
C LEU A 145 -11.17 -3.52 -9.34
N LEU A 146 -12.22 -3.48 -10.15
CA LEU A 146 -13.00 -4.67 -10.53
C LEU A 146 -12.11 -5.67 -11.27
N ALA A 147 -11.32 -5.23 -12.24
CA ALA A 147 -10.40 -6.11 -12.97
C ALA A 147 -9.40 -6.78 -12.01
N ILE A 148 -8.79 -6.03 -11.08
CA ILE A 148 -7.89 -6.58 -10.06
C ILE A 148 -8.64 -7.57 -9.16
N ALA A 149 -9.86 -7.26 -8.72
CA ALA A 149 -10.66 -8.15 -7.89
C ALA A 149 -10.98 -9.47 -8.62
N PHE A 150 -11.41 -9.41 -9.88
CA PHE A 150 -11.65 -10.61 -10.69
C PHE A 150 -10.36 -11.41 -10.91
N LEU A 151 -9.25 -10.76 -11.28
CA LEU A 151 -7.96 -11.45 -11.42
C LEU A 151 -7.53 -12.12 -10.12
N THR A 152 -7.68 -11.43 -8.98
CA THR A 152 -7.38 -11.97 -7.65
C THR A 152 -8.24 -13.20 -7.36
N LEU A 153 -9.55 -13.13 -7.66
CA LEU A 153 -10.47 -14.25 -7.51
C LEU A 153 -10.05 -15.46 -8.35
N PHE A 154 -9.72 -15.25 -9.64
CA PHE A 154 -9.28 -16.33 -10.52
C PHE A 154 -7.95 -16.92 -10.08
N VAL A 155 -6.98 -16.09 -9.67
CA VAL A 155 -5.71 -16.56 -9.10
C VAL A 155 -5.96 -17.37 -7.82
N GLN A 156 -6.86 -16.94 -6.97
CA GLN A 156 -7.19 -17.61 -5.72
C GLN A 156 -7.86 -18.99 -5.96
N LEU A 157 -8.75 -19.07 -6.94
CA LEU A 157 -9.44 -20.32 -7.30
C LEU A 157 -8.55 -21.27 -8.09
N GLY A 158 -7.77 -20.76 -9.05
CA GLY A 158 -6.99 -21.55 -10.01
C GLY A 158 -5.51 -21.70 -9.68
N GLY A 159 -4.94 -20.83 -8.85
CA GLY A 159 -3.49 -20.68 -8.67
C GLY A 159 -2.78 -21.96 -8.23
N ARG A 160 -3.40 -22.77 -7.35
CA ARG A 160 -2.84 -24.07 -6.95
C ARG A 160 -2.75 -25.02 -8.14
N ARG A 161 -3.80 -25.11 -8.96
CA ARG A 161 -3.81 -25.98 -10.15
C ARG A 161 -2.78 -25.54 -11.18
N TRP A 162 -2.65 -24.23 -11.40
CA TRP A 162 -1.64 -23.66 -12.32
C TRP A 162 -0.22 -23.95 -11.83
N PHE A 163 0.00 -23.82 -10.53
CA PHE A 163 1.30 -24.13 -9.94
C PHE A 163 1.63 -25.62 -10.01
N ASP A 164 0.66 -26.50 -9.76
CA ASP A 164 0.84 -27.96 -9.89
C ASP A 164 1.10 -28.34 -11.35
N ALA A 165 0.35 -27.79 -12.31
CA ALA A 165 0.62 -28.00 -13.75
C ALA A 165 2.01 -27.49 -14.16
N PHE A 166 2.46 -26.36 -13.63
CA PHE A 166 3.85 -25.90 -13.82
C PHE A 166 4.86 -26.92 -13.28
N LEU A 167 4.61 -27.48 -12.10
CA LEU A 167 5.49 -28.49 -11.52
C LEU A 167 5.56 -29.79 -12.34
N GLU A 168 4.53 -30.13 -13.11
CA GLU A 168 4.55 -31.28 -14.01
C GLU A 168 5.54 -31.12 -15.17
N ILE A 169 5.72 -29.89 -15.67
CA ILE A 169 6.67 -29.55 -16.73
C ILE A 169 8.12 -29.54 -16.21
N VAL A 170 8.31 -29.29 -14.92
CA VAL A 170 9.62 -29.23 -14.29
C VAL A 170 10.18 -30.64 -14.08
N PRO A 171 11.51 -30.86 -14.34
CA PRO A 171 12.15 -32.16 -14.06
C PRO A 171 11.93 -32.61 -12.63
N ALA A 172 11.70 -33.94 -12.44
CA ALA A 172 11.36 -34.50 -11.14
C ALA A 172 12.38 -34.18 -10.03
N SER A 173 13.67 -34.08 -10.36
CA SER A 173 14.75 -33.69 -9.44
C SER A 173 14.65 -32.26 -8.90
N SER A 174 13.89 -31.40 -9.58
CA SER A 174 13.75 -29.97 -9.21
C SER A 174 12.36 -29.63 -8.65
N ARG A 175 11.37 -30.50 -8.77
CA ARG A 175 9.98 -30.24 -8.36
C ARG A 175 9.85 -29.83 -6.90
N GLU A 176 10.53 -30.54 -6.00
CA GLU A 176 10.47 -30.26 -4.57
C GLU A 176 11.09 -28.89 -4.22
N ARG A 177 12.12 -28.49 -4.95
CA ARG A 177 12.74 -27.16 -4.82
C ARG A 177 11.76 -26.05 -5.23
N TRP A 178 11.13 -26.18 -6.39
CA TRP A 178 10.13 -25.24 -6.86
C TRP A 178 8.93 -25.14 -5.93
N ARG A 179 8.50 -26.28 -5.36
CA ARG A 179 7.42 -26.31 -4.35
C ARG A 179 7.81 -25.55 -3.09
N ARG A 180 9.01 -25.73 -2.58
CA ARG A 180 9.54 -24.99 -1.43
C ARG A 180 9.68 -23.49 -1.74
N GLY A 181 10.25 -23.16 -2.89
CA GLY A 181 10.37 -21.77 -3.36
C GLY A 181 9.00 -21.08 -3.43
N GLY A 182 8.03 -21.70 -4.09
CA GLY A 182 6.67 -21.17 -4.19
C GLY A 182 6.00 -20.99 -2.82
N SER A 183 6.12 -21.96 -1.91
CA SER A 183 5.59 -21.83 -0.56
C SER A 183 6.35 -20.77 0.26
N GLY A 184 7.64 -20.59 0.02
CA GLY A 184 8.46 -19.55 0.62
C GLY A 184 8.02 -18.15 0.17
N VAL A 185 7.82 -17.98 -1.13
CA VAL A 185 7.28 -16.72 -1.70
C VAL A 185 5.92 -16.40 -1.12
N SER A 186 4.99 -17.35 -1.13
CA SER A 186 3.63 -17.14 -0.60
C SER A 186 3.65 -16.74 0.88
N ARG A 187 4.49 -17.37 1.69
CA ARG A 187 4.65 -16.99 3.12
C ARG A 187 5.28 -15.61 3.30
N ALA A 188 6.30 -15.28 2.52
CA ALA A 188 6.96 -13.98 2.61
C ALA A 188 6.01 -12.85 2.22
N VAL A 189 5.33 -12.99 1.09
CA VAL A 189 4.37 -12.01 0.58
C VAL A 189 3.16 -11.89 1.50
N GLY A 190 2.51 -13.01 1.83
CA GLY A 190 1.33 -13.04 2.70
C GLY A 190 1.64 -12.53 4.11
N GLY A 191 2.78 -12.93 4.67
CA GLY A 191 3.25 -12.46 5.97
C GLY A 191 3.55 -10.96 6.00
N TYR A 192 4.18 -10.44 4.94
CA TYR A 192 4.41 -9.00 4.80
C TYR A 192 3.09 -8.21 4.75
N VAL A 193 2.17 -8.62 3.87
CA VAL A 193 0.89 -7.90 3.71
C VAL A 193 0.07 -7.95 5.00
N ALA A 194 -0.02 -9.13 5.63
CA ALA A 194 -0.73 -9.26 6.90
C ALA A 194 -0.09 -8.40 8.01
N GLY A 195 1.24 -8.38 8.06
CA GLY A 195 1.98 -7.56 9.02
C GLY A 195 1.79 -6.06 8.78
N ASN A 196 1.87 -5.62 7.52
CA ASN A 196 1.65 -4.22 7.16
C ASN A 196 0.23 -3.77 7.47
N LEU A 197 -0.77 -4.59 7.14
CA LEU A 197 -2.17 -4.33 7.52
C LEU A 197 -2.34 -4.19 9.04
N LEU A 198 -1.67 -5.03 9.83
CA LEU A 198 -1.72 -4.93 11.29
C LEU A 198 -1.11 -3.62 11.79
N ILE A 199 0.06 -3.21 11.23
CA ILE A 199 0.68 -1.92 11.56
C ILE A 199 -0.29 -0.79 11.24
N SER A 200 -0.87 -0.77 10.05
CA SER A 200 -1.79 0.28 9.61
C SER A 200 -3.05 0.38 10.47
N VAL A 201 -3.58 -0.74 10.94
CA VAL A 201 -4.70 -0.75 11.91
C VAL A 201 -4.26 -0.13 13.25
N ILE A 202 -3.06 -0.45 13.72
CA ILE A 202 -2.51 0.14 14.96
C ILE A 202 -2.30 1.65 14.75
N ALA A 203 -1.71 2.07 13.64
CA ALA A 203 -1.48 3.48 13.29
C ALA A 203 -2.79 4.28 13.30
N GLY A 204 -3.81 3.77 12.60
CA GLY A 204 -5.13 4.40 12.58
C GLY A 204 -5.81 4.45 13.95
N THR A 205 -5.65 3.40 14.74
CA THR A 205 -6.20 3.36 16.11
C THR A 205 -5.52 4.39 17.01
N VAL A 206 -4.19 4.45 16.99
CA VAL A 206 -3.41 5.44 17.76
C VAL A 206 -3.78 6.85 17.32
N ALA A 207 -3.84 7.11 16.02
CA ALA A 207 -4.25 8.41 15.50
C ALA A 207 -5.66 8.80 15.96
N THR A 208 -6.62 7.87 15.88
CA THR A 208 -7.98 8.10 16.38
C THR A 208 -7.98 8.48 17.87
N LEU A 209 -7.26 7.74 18.70
CA LEU A 209 -7.19 8.00 20.15
C LEU A 209 -6.56 9.36 20.45
N VAL A 210 -5.49 9.73 19.76
CA VAL A 210 -4.84 11.04 19.89
C VAL A 210 -5.82 12.16 19.49
N LEU A 211 -6.51 12.01 18.38
CA LEU A 211 -7.47 13.00 17.88
C LEU A 211 -8.66 13.17 18.82
N LEU A 212 -9.19 12.05 19.39
CA LEU A 212 -10.25 12.10 20.40
C LEU A 212 -9.77 12.80 21.66
N ALA A 213 -8.57 12.50 22.14
CA ALA A 213 -8.01 13.12 23.35
C ALA A 213 -7.78 14.63 23.20
N VAL A 214 -7.47 15.09 22.00
CA VAL A 214 -7.26 16.53 21.69
C VAL A 214 -8.59 17.24 21.38
N GLY A 215 -9.67 16.48 21.12
CA GLY A 215 -10.97 17.04 20.74
C GLY A 215 -11.07 17.46 19.26
N VAL A 216 -10.24 16.87 18.39
CA VAL A 216 -10.31 17.13 16.97
C VAL A 216 -11.56 16.45 16.37
N PRO A 217 -12.38 17.16 15.59
CA PRO A 217 -13.57 16.57 14.98
C PRO A 217 -13.20 15.48 13.98
N PHE A 218 -14.13 14.54 13.76
CA PHE A 218 -13.94 13.42 12.82
C PHE A 218 -12.74 12.52 13.14
N ALA A 219 -12.42 12.33 14.42
CA ALA A 219 -11.27 11.55 14.86
C ALA A 219 -11.23 10.14 14.25
N VAL A 220 -12.36 9.42 14.16
CA VAL A 220 -12.44 8.07 13.58
C VAL A 220 -12.19 8.09 12.07
N PRO A 221 -12.86 8.91 11.26
CA PRO A 221 -12.54 9.08 9.84
C PRO A 221 -11.09 9.45 9.57
N LEU A 222 -10.53 10.39 10.34
CA LEU A 222 -9.14 10.81 10.18
C LEU A 222 -8.13 9.71 10.57
N GLY A 223 -8.40 8.99 11.65
CA GLY A 223 -7.59 7.82 12.01
C GLY A 223 -7.63 6.75 10.93
N LEU A 224 -8.76 6.61 10.27
CA LEU A 224 -8.94 5.71 9.14
C LEU A 224 -8.13 6.18 7.91
N VAL A 225 -8.08 7.49 7.64
CA VAL A 225 -7.17 8.08 6.65
C VAL A 225 -5.73 7.72 6.98
N VAL A 226 -5.32 7.84 8.26
CA VAL A 226 -3.97 7.44 8.68
C VAL A 226 -3.72 5.98 8.34
N ALA A 227 -4.64 5.08 8.70
CA ALA A 227 -4.51 3.64 8.41
C ALA A 227 -4.36 3.35 6.91
N ILE A 228 -5.12 4.03 6.05
CA ILE A 228 -5.02 3.82 4.59
C ILE A 228 -3.68 4.33 4.04
N PHE A 229 -3.32 5.55 4.41
CA PHE A 229 -2.07 6.14 3.91
C PHE A 229 -0.86 5.37 4.43
N ASP A 230 -0.91 4.87 5.66
CA ASP A 230 0.15 4.08 6.27
C ASP A 230 0.49 2.81 5.48
N LEU A 231 -0.45 2.28 4.70
CA LEU A 231 -0.16 1.19 3.77
C LEU A 231 0.90 1.56 2.73
N ILE A 232 1.08 2.85 2.42
CA ILE A 232 2.06 3.33 1.42
C ILE A 232 3.42 3.50 2.11
N PRO A 233 4.40 2.61 1.86
CA PRO A 233 5.68 2.68 2.56
C PRO A 233 6.41 4.00 2.33
N LEU A 234 7.10 4.51 3.34
CA LEU A 234 7.96 5.70 3.36
C LEU A 234 7.24 7.05 3.23
N VAL A 235 6.12 7.13 2.55
CA VAL A 235 5.45 8.40 2.21
C VAL A 235 4.11 8.54 2.92
N GLY A 236 3.42 7.43 3.13
CA GLY A 236 2.02 7.42 3.58
C GLY A 236 1.81 8.09 4.93
N ALA A 237 2.58 7.71 5.93
CA ALA A 237 2.48 8.27 7.28
C ALA A 237 2.73 9.79 7.31
N THR A 238 3.67 10.29 6.48
CA THR A 238 3.94 11.72 6.36
C THR A 238 2.76 12.46 5.74
N LEU A 239 2.21 11.94 4.63
CA LEU A 239 1.02 12.52 3.98
C LEU A 239 -0.19 12.52 4.94
N ALA A 240 -0.42 11.41 5.63
CA ALA A 240 -1.47 11.32 6.63
C ALA A 240 -1.30 12.36 7.74
N THR A 241 -0.08 12.53 8.27
CA THR A 241 0.23 13.51 9.30
C THR A 241 -0.04 14.94 8.82
N VAL A 242 0.27 15.27 7.56
CA VAL A 242 -0.03 16.59 6.97
C VAL A 242 -1.55 16.80 6.89
N ILE A 243 -2.31 15.81 6.40
CA ILE A 243 -3.77 15.92 6.29
C ILE A 243 -4.41 16.08 7.66
N VAL A 244 -4.05 15.22 8.61
CA VAL A 244 -4.61 15.23 9.97
C VAL A 244 -4.18 16.51 10.72
N GLY A 245 -2.93 16.95 10.53
CA GLY A 245 -2.43 18.20 11.09
C GLY A 245 -3.18 19.42 10.55
N ALA A 246 -3.52 19.45 9.27
CA ALA A 246 -4.32 20.52 8.69
C ALA A 246 -5.72 20.61 9.34
N VAL A 247 -6.36 19.48 9.60
CA VAL A 247 -7.64 19.45 10.31
C VAL A 247 -7.46 19.83 11.79
N ALA A 248 -6.41 19.34 12.47
CA ALA A 248 -6.13 19.69 13.86
C ALA A 248 -5.88 21.22 14.03
N LEU A 249 -5.34 21.88 13.00
CA LEU A 249 -5.12 23.33 13.00
C LEU A 249 -6.44 24.11 13.14
N THR A 250 -7.57 23.57 12.70
CA THR A 250 -8.89 24.23 12.86
C THR A 250 -9.27 24.39 14.34
N GLN A 251 -8.71 23.52 15.22
CA GLN A 251 -8.88 23.61 16.67
C GLN A 251 -7.82 24.49 17.36
N GLY A 252 -6.87 25.01 16.57
CA GLY A 252 -5.81 25.89 17.03
C GLY A 252 -4.41 25.29 16.93
N VAL A 253 -3.41 26.18 17.06
CA VAL A 253 -1.99 25.79 16.93
C VAL A 253 -1.57 24.77 17.99
N THR A 254 -2.11 24.85 19.19
CA THR A 254 -1.81 23.87 20.27
C THR A 254 -2.26 22.48 19.89
N ALA A 255 -3.47 22.31 19.33
CA ALA A 255 -3.97 21.03 18.86
C ALA A 255 -3.10 20.47 17.73
N LEU A 256 -2.75 21.31 16.74
CA LEU A 256 -1.81 20.94 15.67
C LEU A 256 -0.50 20.38 16.24
N VAL A 257 0.15 21.12 17.16
CA VAL A 257 1.46 20.74 17.72
C VAL A 257 1.35 19.41 18.48
N ILE A 258 0.33 19.23 19.31
CA ILE A 258 0.14 17.98 20.06
C ILE A 258 -0.08 16.79 19.12
N VAL A 259 -0.98 16.94 18.14
CA VAL A 259 -1.32 15.87 17.19
C VAL A 259 -0.10 15.48 16.36
N VAL A 260 0.58 16.47 15.76
CA VAL A 260 1.77 16.22 14.93
C VAL A 260 2.88 15.58 15.75
N ALA A 261 3.17 16.11 16.96
CA ALA A 261 4.19 15.54 17.84
C ALA A 261 3.86 14.09 18.21
N ALA A 262 2.62 13.79 18.58
CA ALA A 262 2.19 12.44 18.93
C ALA A 262 2.33 11.48 17.74
N LEU A 263 1.89 11.87 16.55
CA LEU A 263 2.02 11.05 15.34
C LEU A 263 3.49 10.85 14.94
N VAL A 264 4.34 11.86 15.06
CA VAL A 264 5.79 11.72 14.80
C VAL A 264 6.44 10.75 15.80
N VAL A 265 6.10 10.85 17.08
CA VAL A 265 6.59 9.90 18.10
C VAL A 265 6.12 8.49 17.76
N TYR A 266 4.83 8.33 17.42
CA TYR A 266 4.32 7.04 16.99
C TYR A 266 5.07 6.49 15.76
N GLN A 267 5.32 7.30 14.72
CA GLN A 267 6.09 6.91 13.55
C GLN A 267 7.50 6.42 13.91
N GLN A 268 8.17 7.05 14.89
CA GLN A 268 9.47 6.57 15.33
C GLN A 268 9.37 5.19 16.00
N ILE A 269 8.37 4.98 16.86
CA ILE A 269 8.12 3.68 17.50
C ILE A 269 7.79 2.63 16.44
N GLU A 270 6.95 2.95 15.48
CA GLU A 270 6.57 2.08 14.38
C GLU A 270 7.79 1.65 13.57
N ASN A 271 8.60 2.61 13.09
CA ASN A 271 9.78 2.35 12.26
C ASN A 271 10.85 1.54 13.02
N GLN A 272 11.06 1.83 14.31
CA GLN A 272 12.11 1.21 15.10
C GLN A 272 11.70 -0.15 15.70
N VAL A 273 10.41 -0.36 15.96
CA VAL A 273 9.94 -1.55 16.68
C VAL A 273 9.03 -2.40 15.80
N LEU A 274 7.89 -1.87 15.36
CA LEU A 274 6.85 -2.66 14.68
C LEU A 274 7.33 -3.16 13.32
N GLN A 275 7.89 -2.29 12.51
CA GLN A 275 8.39 -2.66 11.18
C GLN A 275 9.55 -3.64 11.27
N GLN A 276 10.46 -3.48 12.23
CA GLN A 276 11.58 -4.42 12.40
C GLN A 276 11.09 -5.83 12.80
N ILE A 277 10.11 -5.92 13.71
CA ILE A 277 9.54 -7.21 14.11
C ILE A 277 8.92 -7.92 12.91
N ILE A 278 8.16 -7.20 12.09
CA ILE A 278 7.43 -7.77 10.95
C ILE A 278 8.39 -8.10 9.79
N TYR A 279 9.26 -7.16 9.40
CA TYR A 279 10.14 -7.36 8.25
C TYR A 279 11.22 -8.42 8.50
N ASN A 280 11.78 -8.49 9.72
CA ASN A 280 12.76 -9.51 10.06
C ASN A 280 12.16 -10.93 10.07
N ARG A 281 10.88 -11.07 10.39
CA ARG A 281 10.18 -12.36 10.38
C ARG A 281 9.70 -12.79 9.00
N THR A 282 9.40 -11.84 8.11
CA THR A 282 8.72 -12.14 6.84
C THR A 282 9.64 -12.06 5.63
N VAL A 283 10.37 -10.98 5.43
CA VAL A 283 11.05 -10.69 4.16
C VAL A 283 12.57 -10.63 4.29
N LYS A 284 13.09 -10.30 5.48
CA LYS A 284 14.55 -10.19 5.77
C LYS A 284 15.33 -9.35 4.75
N LEU A 285 14.74 -8.25 4.25
CA LEU A 285 15.39 -7.32 3.34
C LEU A 285 16.23 -6.28 4.10
N SER A 286 17.31 -5.81 3.47
CA SER A 286 18.04 -4.65 3.98
C SER A 286 17.24 -3.36 3.77
N PRO A 287 17.44 -2.31 4.58
CA PRO A 287 16.77 -1.02 4.40
C PRO A 287 16.95 -0.43 2.99
N LEU A 288 18.15 -0.58 2.42
CA LEU A 288 18.44 -0.15 1.06
C LEU A 288 17.61 -0.92 0.03
N ALA A 289 17.49 -2.25 0.18
CA ALA A 289 16.69 -3.07 -0.72
C ALA A 289 15.19 -2.67 -0.65
N ILE A 290 14.69 -2.33 0.55
CA ILE A 290 13.33 -1.80 0.74
C ILE A 290 13.17 -0.49 -0.04
N ALA A 291 14.05 0.49 0.19
CA ALA A 291 13.97 1.80 -0.47
C ALA A 291 14.02 1.67 -2.00
N VAL A 292 14.96 0.89 -2.52
CA VAL A 292 15.11 0.66 -3.98
C VAL A 292 13.88 -0.05 -4.55
N SER A 293 13.35 -1.06 -3.86
CA SER A 293 12.18 -1.80 -4.35
C SER A 293 10.91 -0.96 -4.37
N VAL A 294 10.73 -0.09 -3.38
CA VAL A 294 9.60 0.87 -3.33
C VAL A 294 9.74 1.91 -4.45
N ALA A 295 10.93 2.50 -4.63
CA ALA A 295 11.18 3.49 -5.67
C ALA A 295 11.01 2.89 -7.08
N ALA A 296 11.59 1.72 -7.33
CA ALA A 296 11.43 1.01 -8.62
C ALA A 296 9.97 0.61 -8.87
N GLY A 297 9.28 0.13 -7.83
CA GLY A 297 7.87 -0.19 -7.91
C GLY A 297 7.02 1.05 -8.23
N ALA A 298 7.30 2.18 -7.57
CA ALA A 298 6.61 3.45 -7.81
C ALA A 298 6.76 3.93 -9.26
N GLU A 299 7.95 3.80 -9.83
CA GLU A 299 8.23 4.17 -11.23
C GLU A 299 7.45 3.31 -12.23
N ILE A 300 7.35 2.01 -11.96
CA ILE A 300 6.69 1.05 -12.85
C ILE A 300 5.16 1.13 -12.77
N GLY A 301 4.62 1.21 -11.55
CA GLY A 301 3.18 1.05 -11.30
C GLY A 301 2.57 2.12 -10.38
N GLY A 302 3.24 3.26 -10.17
CA GLY A 302 2.76 4.32 -9.29
C GLY A 302 2.59 3.82 -7.85
N VAL A 303 1.55 4.28 -7.18
CA VAL A 303 1.25 3.90 -5.78
C VAL A 303 1.09 2.38 -5.63
N ALA A 304 0.41 1.71 -6.56
CA ALA A 304 0.24 0.26 -6.52
C ALA A 304 1.58 -0.47 -6.64
N GLY A 305 2.47 0.01 -7.52
CA GLY A 305 3.81 -0.53 -7.65
C GLY A 305 4.68 -0.29 -6.41
N ALA A 306 4.58 0.87 -5.76
CA ALA A 306 5.26 1.14 -4.49
C ALA A 306 4.84 0.16 -3.38
N LEU A 307 3.54 -0.08 -3.24
CA LEU A 307 2.98 -1.05 -2.29
C LEU A 307 3.50 -2.47 -2.52
N LEU A 308 3.68 -2.83 -3.81
CA LEU A 308 4.10 -4.18 -4.21
C LEU A 308 5.62 -4.34 -4.25
N GLY A 309 6.39 -3.25 -4.19
CA GLY A 309 7.84 -3.28 -4.29
C GLY A 309 8.49 -4.20 -3.26
N ILE A 310 8.10 -4.08 -2.00
CA ILE A 310 8.65 -4.89 -0.91
C ILE A 310 8.27 -6.39 -1.05
N PRO A 311 7.01 -6.77 -1.25
CA PRO A 311 6.64 -8.15 -1.53
C PRO A 311 7.36 -8.75 -2.74
N ALA A 312 7.49 -7.98 -3.83
CA ALA A 312 8.19 -8.43 -5.03
C ALA A 312 9.69 -8.67 -4.77
N ALA A 313 10.35 -7.75 -4.06
CA ALA A 313 11.74 -7.94 -3.65
C ALA A 313 11.92 -9.13 -2.71
N GLY A 314 10.98 -9.36 -1.80
CA GLY A 314 10.95 -10.53 -0.94
C GLY A 314 10.82 -11.83 -1.72
N ALA A 315 9.91 -11.88 -2.68
CA ALA A 315 9.74 -13.01 -3.58
C ALA A 315 11.03 -13.27 -4.38
N LEU A 316 11.63 -12.22 -4.96
CA LEU A 316 12.88 -12.29 -5.71
C LEU A 316 14.03 -12.84 -4.85
N LYS A 317 14.13 -12.40 -3.59
CA LYS A 317 15.14 -12.90 -2.65
C LYS A 317 14.97 -14.38 -2.36
N VAL A 318 13.75 -14.88 -2.16
CA VAL A 318 13.47 -16.30 -1.97
C VAL A 318 13.89 -17.10 -3.19
N VAL A 319 13.47 -16.68 -4.37
CA VAL A 319 13.81 -17.35 -5.64
C VAL A 319 15.31 -17.35 -5.90
N SER A 320 15.98 -16.21 -5.73
CA SER A 320 17.44 -16.10 -5.92
C SER A 320 18.21 -16.96 -4.93
N GLY A 321 17.75 -17.04 -3.67
CA GLY A 321 18.32 -17.91 -2.66
C GLY A 321 18.26 -19.39 -3.05
N GLU A 322 17.12 -19.87 -3.54
CA GLU A 322 16.95 -21.24 -4.02
C GLU A 322 17.81 -21.53 -5.26
N LEU A 323 17.95 -20.56 -6.19
CA LEU A 323 18.79 -20.72 -7.37
C LEU A 323 20.29 -20.75 -7.02
N LEU A 324 20.74 -19.94 -6.06
CA LEU A 324 22.12 -19.95 -5.58
C LEU A 324 22.46 -21.24 -4.84
N ALA A 325 21.57 -21.73 -3.99
CA ALA A 325 21.71 -23.02 -3.31
C ALA A 325 21.85 -24.17 -4.33
N TRP A 326 21.07 -24.10 -5.41
CA TRP A 326 21.18 -25.05 -6.51
C TRP A 326 22.56 -25.03 -7.18
N ARG A 327 23.08 -23.86 -7.53
CA ARG A 327 24.40 -23.71 -8.17
C ARG A 327 25.53 -24.23 -7.28
N ARG A 328 25.38 -24.16 -5.95
CA ARG A 328 26.35 -24.67 -4.98
C ARG A 328 26.22 -26.15 -4.68
N GLY A 329 25.25 -26.86 -5.28
CA GLY A 329 24.98 -28.27 -4.97
C GLY A 329 24.50 -28.50 -3.53
N GLU A 330 24.09 -27.43 -2.84
CA GLU A 330 23.56 -27.52 -1.48
C GLU A 330 22.13 -28.08 -1.55
N ASP A 331 21.87 -29.17 -0.80
CA ASP A 331 20.50 -29.63 -0.60
C ASP A 331 19.90 -28.88 0.59
N PRO A 332 18.98 -27.93 0.35
CA PRO A 332 18.37 -27.13 1.43
C PRO A 332 17.49 -27.97 2.37
N ALA A 333 17.25 -29.22 2.08
CA ALA A 333 16.57 -30.18 2.98
C ALA A 333 17.50 -30.70 4.07
N LYS A 334 18.83 -30.59 3.93
CA LYS A 334 19.77 -30.96 4.98
C LYS A 334 19.90 -29.81 5.97
N PRO A 335 19.73 -30.03 7.28
CA PRO A 335 20.00 -29.02 8.29
C PRO A 335 21.43 -28.49 8.09
N PRO A 336 21.70 -27.20 8.36
CA PRO A 336 23.04 -26.67 8.24
C PRO A 336 23.95 -27.54 9.08
N ARG A 337 24.94 -28.16 8.44
CA ARG A 337 25.96 -28.92 9.15
C ARG A 337 26.50 -27.96 10.20
N GLN A 338 26.33 -28.31 11.48
CA GLN A 338 27.04 -27.66 12.55
C GLN A 338 28.49 -27.62 12.09
N ARG A 339 29.00 -26.43 11.84
CA ARG A 339 30.42 -26.22 11.61
C ARG A 339 31.05 -26.66 12.91
N ALA A 340 31.70 -27.82 12.88
CA ALA A 340 32.59 -28.25 13.92
C ALA A 340 33.60 -27.10 14.13
N SER A 341 33.50 -26.54 15.30
CA SER A 341 34.47 -25.58 15.85
C SER A 341 35.87 -26.13 15.82
#